data_4a17a5f09a82795b5b0bdae35611f766
#
_entry.id   4a17a5f09a82795b5b0bdae35611f766
#
_cell.length_a   1.000
_cell.length_b   1.000
_cell.length_c   1.000
_cell.angle_alpha   90.00
_cell.angle_beta   90.00
_cell.angle_gamma   90.00
#
_symmetry.space_group_name_H-M   'P 1'
#
loop_
_entity.id
_entity.type
_entity.pdbx_description
1 polymer ?
#
loop_
_entity_poly.entity_id
_entity_poly.type
_entity_poly.pdbx_seq_one_letter_code
_entity_poly.pdbx_strand_id
1 'polypeptide(L)'
;MAATMFAGCGNDSGKKGSSGGVKEFDAFFAVPGSEINDDNEIQKIIEEKTGVRVKETWLTGQTADEAVGTMIAGGEYPDFIEGASGQKQLYEAGALVPLDDYIEKYPNIKNLFTELEWEKLRQDDGHIYWIPQFSCIKGDEKVCTHNDEAFWIQARVLKWANYPQ
;
A
#
# COMPACT_ATOMS: atom_id res chain seq x y z
N MET A 1 -44.41 18.10 -21.00
CA MET A 1 -43.00 17.67 -20.94
C MET A 1 -42.27 18.58 -19.94
N ALA A 2 -42.04 18.07 -18.74
CA ALA A 2 -41.28 18.78 -17.70
C ALA A 2 -39.93 18.08 -17.54
N ALA A 3 -38.88 18.79 -17.91
CA ALA A 3 -37.52 18.31 -17.75
C ALA A 3 -37.03 18.69 -16.35
N THR A 4 -36.90 17.72 -15.45
CA THR A 4 -36.26 17.89 -14.16
C THR A 4 -34.74 17.75 -14.33
N MET A 5 -34.05 18.88 -14.23
CA MET A 5 -32.59 18.90 -14.10
C MET A 5 -32.22 18.44 -12.69
N PHE A 6 -31.58 17.30 -12.57
CA PHE A 6 -30.88 16.92 -11.36
C PHE A 6 -29.55 17.69 -11.33
N ALA A 7 -29.47 18.69 -10.49
CA ALA A 7 -28.20 19.28 -10.09
C ALA A 7 -27.53 18.31 -9.13
N GLY A 8 -26.50 17.63 -9.60
CA GLY A 8 -25.59 16.85 -8.76
C GLY A 8 -24.79 17.82 -7.87
N CYS A 9 -25.10 17.89 -6.59
CA CYS A 9 -24.20 18.45 -5.61
C CYS A 9 -23.00 17.51 -5.50
N GLY A 10 -21.88 17.89 -6.11
CA GLY A 10 -20.60 17.33 -5.78
C GLY A 10 -20.31 17.66 -4.31
N ASN A 11 -20.27 16.61 -3.50
CA ASN A 11 -19.82 16.74 -2.12
C ASN A 11 -18.29 16.88 -2.16
N ASP A 12 -17.83 18.10 -2.32
CA ASP A 12 -16.45 18.48 -2.09
C ASP A 12 -16.21 18.33 -0.58
N SER A 13 -15.72 17.16 -0.17
CA SER A 13 -15.26 16.93 1.19
C SER A 13 -14.05 17.83 1.40
N GLY A 14 -14.33 19.08 1.77
CA GLY A 14 -13.34 20.10 1.99
C GLY A 14 -12.30 19.63 2.99
N LYS A 15 -11.12 19.27 2.49
CA LYS A 15 -9.91 19.19 3.28
C LYS A 15 -9.81 20.49 4.06
N LYS A 16 -9.99 20.42 5.37
CA LYS A 16 -9.68 21.53 6.27
C LYS A 16 -8.20 21.83 6.09
N GLY A 17 -7.90 22.85 5.31
CA GLY A 17 -6.56 23.40 5.23
C GLY A 17 -6.16 23.89 6.61
N SER A 18 -5.33 23.11 7.29
CA SER A 18 -4.70 23.52 8.53
C SER A 18 -3.71 24.63 8.23
N SER A 19 -4.02 25.81 8.65
CA SER A 19 -3.05 26.92 8.64
C SER A 19 -1.96 26.62 9.66
N GLY A 20 -0.80 26.14 9.20
CA GLY A 20 0.41 25.97 10.01
C GLY A 20 0.45 24.75 10.92
N GLY A 21 -0.42 23.76 10.70
CA GLY A 21 -0.47 22.50 11.46
C GLY A 21 0.08 21.31 10.68
N VAL A 22 0.25 20.22 11.39
CA VAL A 22 0.63 18.91 10.85
C VAL A 22 -0.46 18.44 9.87
N LYS A 23 -0.05 17.92 8.72
CA LYS A 23 -0.96 17.38 7.72
C LYS A 23 -1.27 15.93 8.06
N GLU A 24 -2.54 15.60 8.23
CA GLU A 24 -2.99 14.23 8.51
C GLU A 24 -3.37 13.50 7.23
N PHE A 25 -3.04 12.21 7.19
CA PHE A 25 -3.44 11.25 6.17
C PHE A 25 -3.98 9.99 6.82
N ASP A 26 -4.98 9.39 6.20
CA ASP A 26 -5.52 8.11 6.61
C ASP A 26 -4.82 6.97 5.85
N ALA A 27 -4.48 5.89 6.58
CA ALA A 27 -3.90 4.68 6.01
C ALA A 27 -4.64 3.44 6.51
N PHE A 28 -4.89 2.50 5.62
CA PHE A 28 -5.43 1.18 5.97
C PHE A 28 -4.42 0.08 5.66
N PHE A 29 -4.23 -0.81 6.63
CA PHE A 29 -3.39 -1.99 6.51
C PHE A 29 -4.25 -3.25 6.58
N ALA A 30 -4.34 -3.98 5.47
CA ALA A 30 -5.12 -5.22 5.37
C ALA A 30 -4.40 -6.42 6.03
N VAL A 31 -3.72 -6.17 7.12
CA VAL A 31 -3.05 -7.16 7.97
C VAL A 31 -3.41 -6.89 9.44
N PRO A 32 -3.44 -7.93 10.29
CA PRO A 32 -3.66 -7.74 11.72
C PRO A 32 -2.59 -6.85 12.33
N GLY A 33 -3.03 -5.88 13.10
CA GLY A 33 -2.14 -4.95 13.78
C GLY A 33 -2.79 -4.36 15.03
N SER A 34 -2.11 -3.38 15.60
CA SER A 34 -2.62 -2.65 16.75
C SER A 34 -2.45 -1.16 16.51
N GLU A 35 -3.43 -0.39 16.92
CA GLU A 35 -3.33 1.06 16.89
C GLU A 35 -2.08 1.53 17.64
N ILE A 36 -1.38 2.46 17.03
CA ILE A 36 -0.23 3.10 17.63
C ILE A 36 -0.74 4.23 18.52
N ASN A 37 -0.30 4.25 19.76
CA ASN A 37 -0.69 5.29 20.71
C ASN A 37 -0.26 6.68 20.17
N ASP A 38 -1.14 7.66 20.26
CA ASP A 38 -0.89 9.05 19.87
C ASP A 38 0.33 9.67 20.60
N ASP A 39 0.69 9.16 21.75
CA ASP A 39 1.88 9.56 22.51
C ASP A 39 3.19 8.90 22.06
N ASN A 40 3.17 8.08 21.00
CA ASN A 40 4.34 7.39 20.52
C ASN A 40 5.44 8.39 20.08
N GLU A 41 6.62 8.29 20.71
CA GLU A 41 7.74 9.21 20.46
C GLU A 41 8.25 9.14 19.03
N ILE A 42 8.25 7.96 18.40
CA ILE A 42 8.72 7.79 17.02
C ILE A 42 7.78 8.52 16.06
N GLN A 43 6.48 8.38 16.25
CA GLN A 43 5.50 9.13 15.44
C GLN A 43 5.66 10.64 15.61
N LYS A 44 5.86 11.12 16.83
CA LYS A 44 6.12 12.56 17.09
C LYS A 44 7.36 13.07 16.38
N ILE A 45 8.44 12.29 16.38
CA ILE A 45 9.68 12.63 15.66
C ILE A 45 9.45 12.67 14.13
N ILE A 46 8.69 11.72 13.59
CA ILE A 46 8.33 11.71 12.17
C ILE A 46 7.49 12.94 11.83
N GLU A 47 6.47 13.22 12.62
CA GLU A 47 5.61 14.38 12.48
C GLU A 47 6.40 15.69 12.52
N GLU A 48 7.28 15.86 13.50
CA GLU A 48 8.14 17.02 13.65
C GLU A 48 9.08 17.23 12.44
N LYS A 49 9.64 16.13 11.92
CA LYS A 49 10.58 16.16 10.79
C LYS A 49 9.90 16.34 9.42
N THR A 50 8.68 15.85 9.27
CA THR A 50 8.00 15.79 7.97
C THR A 50 6.81 16.75 7.88
N GLY A 51 6.27 17.21 8.99
CA GLY A 51 5.03 17.94 9.05
C GLY A 51 3.79 17.09 8.73
N VAL A 52 3.94 15.77 8.80
CA VAL A 52 2.90 14.81 8.41
C VAL A 52 2.64 13.81 9.53
N ARG A 53 1.36 13.53 9.75
CA ARG A 53 0.87 12.44 10.60
C ARG A 53 0.05 11.46 9.78
N VAL A 54 0.28 10.18 9.99
CA VAL A 54 -0.55 9.11 9.42
C VAL A 54 -1.43 8.54 10.53
N LYS A 55 -2.73 8.44 10.24
CA LYS A 55 -3.70 7.73 11.08
C LYS A 55 -3.93 6.36 10.47
N GLU A 56 -3.44 5.33 11.15
CA GLU A 56 -3.54 3.97 10.70
C GLU A 56 -4.79 3.27 11.20
N THR A 57 -5.39 2.49 10.32
CA THR A 57 -6.46 1.53 10.61
C THR A 57 -6.00 0.14 10.21
N TRP A 58 -6.21 -0.84 11.07
CA TRP A 58 -5.74 -2.21 10.90
C TRP A 58 -6.90 -3.16 10.67
N LEU A 59 -6.61 -4.30 10.04
CA LEU A 59 -7.57 -5.37 9.81
C LEU A 59 -8.04 -5.97 11.13
N THR A 60 -9.35 -6.05 11.33
CA THR A 60 -9.97 -6.60 12.54
C THR A 60 -11.12 -7.55 12.19
N GLY A 61 -10.98 -8.82 12.58
CA GLY A 61 -12.08 -9.79 12.56
C GLY A 61 -12.60 -10.24 11.19
N GLN A 62 -11.94 -9.83 10.08
CA GLN A 62 -12.29 -10.18 8.71
C GLN A 62 -11.03 -10.48 7.90
N THR A 63 -11.17 -11.03 6.71
CA THR A 63 -10.06 -11.23 5.77
C THR A 63 -9.72 -9.94 5.03
N ALA A 64 -8.50 -9.85 4.48
CA ALA A 64 -8.09 -8.72 3.64
C ALA A 64 -9.04 -8.54 2.44
N ASP A 65 -9.43 -9.63 1.79
CA ASP A 65 -10.34 -9.60 0.63
C ASP A 65 -11.73 -9.07 0.98
N GLU A 66 -12.28 -9.43 2.15
CA GLU A 66 -13.56 -8.91 2.65
C GLU A 66 -13.50 -7.43 2.97
N ALA A 67 -12.42 -6.98 3.63
CA ALA A 67 -12.23 -5.58 3.97
C ALA A 67 -12.09 -4.71 2.71
N VAL A 68 -11.23 -5.13 1.78
CA VAL A 68 -11.03 -4.46 0.50
C VAL A 68 -12.31 -4.47 -0.34
N GLY A 69 -13.00 -5.60 -0.41
CA GLY A 69 -14.29 -5.70 -1.12
C GLY A 69 -15.34 -4.73 -0.57
N THR A 70 -15.36 -4.52 0.74
CA THR A 70 -16.26 -3.56 1.39
C THR A 70 -15.91 -2.12 1.01
N MET A 71 -14.63 -1.75 0.98
CA MET A 71 -14.18 -0.43 0.54
C MET A 71 -14.55 -0.16 -0.93
N ILE A 72 -14.33 -1.16 -1.79
CA ILE A 72 -14.68 -1.06 -3.22
C ILE A 72 -16.18 -0.87 -3.38
N ALA A 73 -16.99 -1.62 -2.65
CA ALA A 73 -18.46 -1.48 -2.69
C ALA A 73 -18.95 -0.12 -2.18
N GLY A 74 -18.27 0.45 -1.19
CA GLY A 74 -18.57 1.77 -0.64
C GLY A 74 -18.06 2.94 -1.49
N GLY A 75 -17.03 2.70 -2.31
CA GLY A 75 -16.37 3.74 -3.10
C GLY A 75 -15.60 4.76 -2.25
N GLU A 76 -15.32 4.43 -1.00
CA GLU A 76 -14.56 5.28 -0.07
C GLU A 76 -13.23 4.61 0.26
N TYR A 77 -12.14 5.35 0.05
CA TYR A 77 -10.78 4.85 0.21
C TYR A 77 -9.96 5.79 1.10
N PRO A 78 -9.06 5.25 1.94
CA PRO A 78 -8.09 6.06 2.65
C PRO A 78 -7.05 6.66 1.69
N ASP A 79 -6.24 7.59 2.17
CA ASP A 79 -5.15 8.19 1.37
C ASP A 79 -4.08 7.15 0.99
N PHE A 80 -3.80 6.19 1.87
CA PHE A 80 -2.87 5.08 1.63
C PHE A 80 -3.52 3.75 2.00
N ILE A 81 -3.19 2.72 1.22
CA ILE A 81 -3.73 1.39 1.43
C ILE A 81 -2.66 0.31 1.21
N GLU A 82 -2.52 -0.57 2.17
CA GLU A 82 -1.82 -1.85 2.02
C GLU A 82 -2.88 -2.92 1.89
N GLY A 83 -3.06 -3.44 0.68
CA GLY A 83 -4.20 -4.28 0.31
C GLY A 83 -3.99 -5.78 0.56
N ALA A 84 -2.78 -6.21 0.93
CA ALA A 84 -2.43 -7.64 1.06
C ALA A 84 -2.96 -8.48 -0.11
N SER A 85 -3.74 -9.54 0.15
CA SER A 85 -4.37 -10.34 -0.91
C SER A 85 -5.41 -9.60 -1.75
N GLY A 86 -5.99 -8.52 -1.23
CA GLY A 86 -6.96 -7.65 -1.91
C GLY A 86 -6.34 -6.64 -2.88
N GLN A 87 -5.00 -6.55 -2.99
CA GLN A 87 -4.30 -5.56 -3.82
C GLN A 87 -4.77 -5.58 -5.28
N LYS A 88 -4.92 -6.77 -5.85
CA LYS A 88 -5.40 -6.93 -7.22
C LYS A 88 -6.83 -6.44 -7.42
N GLN A 89 -7.70 -6.65 -6.44
CA GLN A 89 -9.09 -6.16 -6.49
C GLN A 89 -9.14 -4.63 -6.54
N LEU A 90 -8.29 -3.95 -5.76
CA LEU A 90 -8.17 -2.49 -5.79
C LEU A 90 -7.74 -1.97 -7.16
N TYR A 91 -6.78 -2.62 -7.79
CA TYR A 91 -6.33 -2.28 -9.14
C TYR A 91 -7.44 -2.47 -10.17
N GLU A 92 -8.09 -3.65 -10.18
CA GLU A 92 -9.19 -3.97 -11.10
C GLU A 92 -10.42 -3.05 -10.91
N ALA A 93 -10.65 -2.56 -9.70
CA ALA A 93 -11.71 -1.59 -9.40
C ALA A 93 -11.34 -0.15 -9.78
N GLY A 94 -10.11 0.12 -10.24
CA GLY A 94 -9.64 1.48 -10.54
C GLY A 94 -9.51 2.37 -9.31
N ALA A 95 -9.32 1.77 -8.13
CA ALA A 95 -9.20 2.48 -6.85
C ALA A 95 -7.82 3.09 -6.60
N LEU A 96 -6.82 2.71 -7.41
CA LEU A 96 -5.44 3.14 -7.25
C LEU A 96 -5.08 4.21 -8.27
N VAL A 97 -4.19 5.13 -7.88
CA VAL A 97 -3.67 6.15 -8.77
C VAL A 97 -2.33 5.70 -9.38
N PRO A 98 -2.04 6.01 -10.67
CA PRO A 98 -0.74 5.80 -11.26
C PRO A 98 0.35 6.59 -10.52
N LEU A 99 1.48 5.95 -10.24
CA LEU A 99 2.59 6.54 -9.49
C LEU A 99 3.70 7.09 -10.37
N ASP A 100 3.65 6.88 -11.69
CA ASP A 100 4.73 7.21 -12.63
C ASP A 100 5.23 8.64 -12.48
N ASP A 101 4.34 9.62 -12.50
CA ASP A 101 4.69 11.04 -12.38
C ASP A 101 5.33 11.38 -11.02
N TYR A 102 4.88 10.70 -9.96
CA TYR A 102 5.45 10.89 -8.63
C TYR A 102 6.82 10.25 -8.49
N ILE A 103 7.02 9.07 -9.10
CA ILE A 103 8.31 8.40 -9.15
C ILE A 103 9.33 9.29 -9.87
N GLU A 104 8.98 9.85 -11.02
CA GLU A 104 9.86 10.75 -11.75
C GLU A 104 10.14 12.07 -11.01
N LYS A 105 9.13 12.62 -10.35
CA LYS A 105 9.23 13.91 -9.66
C LYS A 105 10.09 13.86 -8.40
N TYR A 106 10.14 12.73 -7.70
CA TYR A 106 10.80 12.61 -6.41
C TYR A 106 12.02 11.68 -6.49
N PRO A 107 13.26 12.22 -6.57
CA PRO A 107 14.48 11.42 -6.74
C PRO A 107 14.67 10.35 -5.65
N ASN A 108 14.24 10.63 -4.42
CA ASN A 108 14.34 9.66 -3.33
C ASN A 108 13.47 8.43 -3.56
N ILE A 109 12.32 8.59 -4.24
CA ILE A 109 11.47 7.47 -4.64
C ILE A 109 12.07 6.78 -5.85
N LYS A 110 12.43 7.54 -6.89
CA LYS A 110 13.02 6.99 -8.11
C LYS A 110 14.25 6.12 -7.84
N ASN A 111 15.10 6.55 -6.92
CA ASN A 111 16.33 5.85 -6.56
C ASN A 111 16.15 4.63 -5.66
N LEU A 112 14.91 4.28 -5.26
CA LEU A 112 14.64 3.05 -4.48
C LEU A 112 14.93 1.79 -5.30
N PHE A 113 14.71 1.85 -6.61
CA PHE A 113 14.83 0.73 -7.52
C PHE A 113 15.56 1.14 -8.80
N THR A 114 16.16 0.17 -9.46
CA THR A 114 16.70 0.32 -10.82
C THR A 114 15.58 0.41 -11.86
N GLU A 115 15.89 0.87 -13.07
CA GLU A 115 14.90 0.91 -14.16
C GLU A 115 14.28 -0.46 -14.44
N LEU A 116 15.09 -1.53 -14.40
CA LEU A 116 14.60 -2.89 -14.58
C LEU A 116 13.64 -3.33 -13.47
N GLU A 117 13.94 -2.94 -12.24
CA GLU A 117 13.07 -3.24 -11.09
C GLU A 117 11.75 -2.46 -11.17
N TRP A 118 11.79 -1.20 -11.57
CA TRP A 118 10.58 -0.42 -11.84
C TRP A 118 9.75 -1.03 -12.97
N GLU A 119 10.39 -1.53 -14.02
CA GLU A 119 9.70 -2.19 -15.13
C GLU A 119 8.96 -3.47 -14.71
N LYS A 120 9.49 -4.20 -13.72
CA LYS A 120 8.81 -5.38 -13.14
C LYS A 120 7.51 -5.05 -12.39
N LEU A 121 7.35 -3.79 -11.97
CA LEU A 121 6.16 -3.33 -11.24
C LEU A 121 5.06 -2.80 -12.17
N ARG A 122 5.37 -2.61 -13.46
CA ARG A 122 4.37 -2.14 -14.43
C ARG A 122 3.27 -3.18 -14.60
N GLN A 123 2.06 -2.67 -14.59
CA GLN A 123 0.88 -3.47 -14.89
C GLN A 123 0.64 -3.54 -16.40
N ASP A 124 -0.36 -4.30 -16.83
CA ASP A 124 -0.66 -4.53 -18.25
C ASP A 124 -0.97 -3.23 -19.03
N ASP A 125 -1.42 -2.20 -18.35
CA ASP A 125 -1.69 -0.87 -18.90
C ASP A 125 -0.44 0.03 -19.00
N GLY A 126 0.72 -0.48 -18.56
CA GLY A 126 2.01 0.22 -18.62
C GLY A 126 2.28 1.17 -17.46
N HIS A 127 1.43 1.20 -16.43
CA HIS A 127 1.58 2.06 -15.27
C HIS A 127 1.99 1.31 -14.01
N ILE A 128 2.55 2.05 -13.04
CA ILE A 128 2.92 1.56 -11.71
C ILE A 128 1.93 2.11 -10.69
N TYR A 129 1.34 1.24 -9.88
CA TYR A 129 0.30 1.60 -8.90
C TYR A 129 0.69 1.37 -7.45
N TRP A 130 1.76 0.61 -7.19
CA TRP A 130 2.22 0.32 -5.84
C TRP A 130 3.73 0.13 -5.76
N ILE A 131 4.24 0.31 -4.56
CA ILE A 131 5.63 0.04 -4.21
C ILE A 131 5.62 -1.16 -3.25
N PRO A 132 6.32 -2.26 -3.55
CA PRO A 132 6.31 -3.45 -2.70
C PRO A 132 7.02 -3.20 -1.37
N GLN A 133 6.54 -3.84 -0.32
CA GLN A 133 7.13 -3.74 1.01
C GLN A 133 8.51 -4.40 1.09
N PHE A 134 8.67 -5.52 0.42
CA PHE A 134 9.85 -6.36 0.48
C PHE A 134 10.63 -6.35 -0.83
N SER A 135 11.90 -6.74 -0.75
CA SER A 135 12.82 -6.71 -1.89
C SER A 135 12.56 -7.78 -2.96
N CYS A 136 11.36 -8.32 -3.05
CA CYS A 136 11.04 -9.41 -3.98
C CYS A 136 11.14 -9.05 -5.47
N ILE A 137 11.41 -7.80 -5.80
CA ILE A 137 11.70 -7.37 -7.18
C ILE A 137 13.17 -7.04 -7.41
N LYS A 138 14.00 -7.05 -6.36
CA LYS A 138 15.40 -6.64 -6.46
C LYS A 138 16.24 -7.61 -7.28
N GLY A 139 17.18 -7.04 -8.03
CA GLY A 139 18.15 -7.76 -8.85
C GLY A 139 17.72 -8.02 -10.29
N ASP A 140 18.69 -8.42 -11.09
CA ASP A 140 18.54 -8.65 -12.52
C ASP A 140 17.88 -10.01 -12.84
N GLU A 141 17.82 -10.89 -11.86
CA GLU A 141 17.23 -12.22 -12.01
C GLU A 141 15.69 -12.17 -11.82
N LYS A 142 15.01 -13.09 -12.49
CA LYS A 142 13.56 -13.28 -12.33
C LYS A 142 13.19 -13.91 -10.96
N VAL A 143 14.18 -14.28 -10.18
CA VAL A 143 14.00 -14.90 -8.88
C VAL A 143 13.94 -13.82 -7.81
N CYS A 144 12.87 -13.83 -7.02
CA CYS A 144 12.78 -12.98 -5.84
C CYS A 144 13.91 -13.31 -4.87
N THR A 145 14.67 -12.29 -4.46
CA THR A 145 15.43 -12.42 -3.23
C THR A 145 14.42 -12.49 -2.09
N HIS A 146 14.41 -13.60 -1.36
CA HIS A 146 13.50 -13.71 -0.24
C HIS A 146 13.90 -12.79 0.91
N ASN A 147 12.90 -12.40 1.66
CA ASN A 147 12.95 -11.45 2.78
C ASN A 147 13.17 -12.18 4.12
N ASP A 148 14.08 -13.13 4.16
CA ASP A 148 14.33 -14.03 5.31
C ASP A 148 13.20 -15.05 5.60
N GLU A 149 12.14 -15.06 4.81
CA GLU A 149 11.14 -16.13 4.85
C GLU A 149 11.66 -17.36 4.13
N ALA A 150 11.69 -18.49 4.79
CA ALA A 150 12.19 -19.74 4.26
C ALA A 150 11.46 -20.93 4.86
N PHE A 151 11.43 -22.03 4.10
CA PHE A 151 11.04 -23.32 4.65
C PHE A 151 12.16 -23.89 5.50
N TRP A 152 11.90 -24.02 6.80
CA TRP A 152 12.86 -24.57 7.75
C TRP A 152 12.65 -26.06 7.87
N ILE A 153 13.66 -26.86 7.48
CA ILE A 153 13.66 -28.30 7.63
C ILE A 153 14.66 -28.68 8.70
N GLN A 154 14.25 -29.53 9.65
CA GLN A 154 15.18 -30.06 10.63
C GLN A 154 16.26 -30.91 9.95
N ALA A 155 17.53 -30.71 10.31
CA ALA A 155 18.65 -31.43 9.72
C ALA A 155 18.50 -32.96 9.79
N ARG A 156 17.87 -33.48 10.84
CA ARG A 156 17.55 -34.92 10.96
C ARG A 156 16.60 -35.43 9.88
N VAL A 157 15.60 -34.62 9.49
CA VAL A 157 14.63 -34.97 8.43
C VAL A 157 15.32 -34.94 7.07
N LEU A 158 16.13 -33.90 6.83
CA LEU A 158 16.89 -33.79 5.61
C LEU A 158 17.89 -34.97 5.44
N LYS A 159 18.56 -35.36 6.52
CA LYS A 159 19.45 -36.53 6.54
C LYS A 159 18.67 -37.82 6.30
N TRP A 160 17.52 -38.02 6.92
CA TRP A 160 16.65 -39.16 6.71
C TRP A 160 16.19 -39.27 5.25
N ALA A 161 15.85 -38.15 4.63
CA ALA A 161 15.44 -38.06 3.23
C ALA A 161 16.62 -38.13 2.23
N ASN A 162 17.85 -38.41 2.71
CA ASN A 162 19.06 -38.49 1.91
C ASN A 162 19.35 -37.23 1.05
N TYR A 163 19.10 -36.07 1.60
CA TYR A 163 19.37 -34.75 0.97
C TYR A 163 18.81 -34.66 -0.45
N PRO A 164 17.49 -34.77 -0.67
CA PRO A 164 16.88 -34.60 -1.99
C PRO A 164 17.22 -33.23 -2.57
N GLN A 165 17.57 -33.23 -3.87
CA GLN A 165 17.85 -32.03 -4.63
C GLN A 165 16.59 -31.45 -5.27
#